data_f84597a64bffe2f08749da2f6bd90933
#
_entry.id   f84597a64bffe2f08749da2f6bd90933
#
_cell.length_a   1.000
_cell.length_b   1.000
_cell.length_c   1.000
_cell.angle_alpha   90.00
_cell.angle_beta   90.00
_cell.angle_gamma   90.00
#
_symmetry.space_group_name_H-M   'P 1'
#
loop_
_entity.id
_entity.type
_entity.pdbx_description
1 polymer ?
#
loop_
_entity_poly.entity_id
_entity_poly.type
_entity_poly.pdbx_seq_one_letter_code
_entity_poly.pdbx_strand_id
1 'polypeptide(L)'
;KQAILSALADEELVKILNCSMYRAIPVNNIIKECNIPHTTAYRKINWLLDKGLLLIDKIEITSDGKKYSLVRSVLKSLHVRYEYNSLIVEAEYNLDAAEKLTERFLSLK
;
A
#
# COMPACT_ATOMS: atom_id res chain seq x y z
N LYS A 1 2.24 -5.47 -13.17
CA LYS A 1 3.68 -5.26 -13.46
C LYS A 1 4.00 -3.77 -13.62
N GLN A 2 3.27 -3.08 -14.48
CA GLN A 2 3.52 -1.65 -14.72
C GLN A 2 3.26 -0.79 -13.49
N ALA A 3 2.19 -1.07 -12.75
CA ALA A 3 1.87 -0.34 -11.53
C ALA A 3 2.96 -0.51 -10.48
N ILE A 4 3.49 -1.71 -10.33
CA ILE A 4 4.59 -1.99 -9.39
C ILE A 4 5.84 -1.20 -9.77
N LEU A 5 6.21 -1.19 -11.05
CA LEU A 5 7.38 -0.46 -11.51
C LEU A 5 7.19 1.05 -11.35
N SER A 6 5.99 1.56 -11.63
CA SER A 6 5.66 2.97 -11.43
C SER A 6 5.77 3.37 -9.97
N ALA A 7 5.32 2.51 -9.05
CA ALA A 7 5.42 2.76 -7.62
C ALA A 7 6.88 2.86 -7.17
N LEU A 8 7.74 1.95 -7.66
CA LEU A 8 9.16 1.96 -7.29
C LEU A 8 9.91 3.17 -7.83
N ALA A 9 9.43 3.76 -8.91
CA ALA A 9 10.06 4.94 -9.51
C ALA A 9 9.72 6.23 -8.77
N ASP A 10 8.80 6.19 -7.81
CA ASP A 10 8.33 7.36 -7.06
C ASP A 10 8.76 7.23 -5.61
N GLU A 11 9.65 8.12 -5.16
CA GLU A 11 10.18 8.08 -3.79
C GLU A 11 9.09 8.20 -2.72
N GLU A 12 8.07 9.02 -2.98
CA GLU A 12 6.99 9.21 -2.02
C GLU A 12 6.11 7.96 -1.90
N LEU A 13 5.84 7.29 -3.02
CA LEU A 13 5.11 6.02 -2.99
C LEU A 13 5.89 4.96 -2.23
N VAL A 14 7.21 4.88 -2.43
CA VAL A 14 8.07 3.95 -1.71
C VAL A 14 8.04 4.23 -0.20
N LYS A 15 8.10 5.51 0.20
CA LYS A 15 8.01 5.88 1.62
C LYS A 15 6.70 5.40 2.24
N ILE A 16 5.60 5.57 1.53
CA ILE A 16 4.28 5.14 2.01
C ILE A 16 4.24 3.62 2.17
N LEU A 17 4.74 2.88 1.20
CA LEU A 17 4.81 1.43 1.28
C LEU A 17 5.69 0.98 2.46
N ASN A 18 6.83 1.62 2.64
CA ASN A 18 7.74 1.28 3.74
C ASN A 18 7.10 1.49 5.11
N CYS A 19 6.39 2.60 5.32
CA CYS A 19 5.72 2.90 6.58
C CYS A 19 4.67 1.84 6.94
N SER A 20 4.04 1.26 5.95
CA SER A 20 2.91 0.35 6.12
C SER A 20 3.26 -1.13 5.89
N MET A 21 4.56 -1.45 5.75
CA MET A 21 4.98 -2.79 5.36
C MET A 21 4.79 -3.83 6.47
N TYR A 22 5.18 -3.50 7.69
CA TYR A 22 5.20 -4.47 8.78
C TYR A 22 4.03 -4.35 9.76
N ARG A 23 3.23 -3.30 9.62
CA ARG A 23 2.08 -3.06 10.47
C ARG A 23 1.06 -2.19 9.76
N ALA A 24 -0.19 -2.37 10.11
CA ALA A 24 -1.25 -1.44 9.68
C ALA A 24 -1.02 -0.10 10.36
N ILE A 25 -1.16 0.99 9.63
CA ILE A 25 -0.88 2.32 10.14
C ILE A 25 -1.98 3.29 9.70
N PRO A 26 -2.44 4.17 10.61
CA PRO A 26 -3.42 5.19 10.24
C PRO A 26 -2.89 6.11 9.15
N VAL A 27 -3.74 6.49 8.22
CA VAL A 27 -3.37 7.36 7.10
C VAL A 27 -2.72 8.65 7.59
N ASN A 28 -3.25 9.26 8.64
CA ASN A 28 -2.68 10.50 9.17
C ASN A 28 -1.25 10.32 9.70
N ASN A 29 -0.94 9.15 10.24
CA ASN A 29 0.41 8.86 10.71
C ASN A 29 1.38 8.73 9.55
N ILE A 30 0.95 8.15 8.43
CA ILE A 30 1.77 8.07 7.22
C ILE A 30 2.13 9.47 6.74
N ILE A 31 1.15 10.37 6.71
CA ILE A 31 1.38 11.75 6.28
C ILE A 31 2.45 12.41 7.12
N LYS A 32 2.38 12.23 8.44
CA LYS A 32 3.36 12.80 9.36
C LYS A 32 4.75 12.17 9.19
N GLU A 33 4.82 10.85 9.16
CA GLU A 33 6.10 10.13 9.08
C GLU A 33 6.80 10.36 7.75
N CYS A 34 6.06 10.41 6.65
CA CYS A 34 6.64 10.61 5.33
C CYS A 34 6.94 12.06 5.01
N ASN A 35 6.41 12.99 5.81
CA ASN A 35 6.59 14.43 5.61
C ASN A 35 6.21 14.85 4.19
N ILE A 36 5.06 14.38 3.74
CA ILE A 36 4.51 14.67 2.42
C ILE A 36 3.35 15.64 2.59
N PRO A 37 3.18 16.63 1.69
CA PRO A 37 2.02 17.50 1.75
C PRO A 37 0.71 16.71 1.75
N HIS A 38 -0.23 17.14 2.58
CA HIS A 38 -1.46 16.41 2.86
C HIS A 38 -2.22 15.98 1.60
N THR A 39 -2.43 16.91 0.69
CA THR A 39 -3.15 16.64 -0.56
C THR A 39 -2.42 15.61 -1.42
N THR A 40 -1.11 15.75 -1.54
CA THR A 40 -0.27 14.81 -2.28
C THR A 40 -0.32 13.43 -1.67
N ALA A 41 -0.24 13.35 -0.33
CA ALA A 41 -0.24 12.07 0.38
C ALA A 41 -1.55 11.32 0.14
N TYR A 42 -2.70 11.99 0.27
CA TYR A 42 -3.99 11.36 0.02
C TYR A 42 -4.11 10.87 -1.42
N ARG A 43 -3.68 11.66 -2.39
CA ARG A 43 -3.71 11.28 -3.80
C ARG A 43 -2.88 10.02 -4.04
N LYS A 44 -1.69 9.96 -3.47
CA LYS A 44 -0.78 8.82 -3.65
C LYS A 44 -1.26 7.57 -2.91
N ILE A 45 -1.80 7.73 -1.71
CA ILE A 45 -2.39 6.62 -0.96
C ILE A 45 -3.57 6.04 -1.74
N ASN A 46 -4.45 6.89 -2.26
CA ASN A 46 -5.58 6.44 -3.06
C ASN A 46 -5.13 5.72 -4.33
N TRP A 47 -4.07 6.20 -4.97
CA TRP A 47 -3.50 5.52 -6.13
C TRP A 47 -3.02 4.12 -5.78
N LEU A 48 -2.31 3.97 -4.65
CA LEU A 48 -1.83 2.67 -4.20
C LEU A 48 -2.99 1.72 -3.86
N LEU A 49 -4.04 2.23 -3.23
CA LEU A 49 -5.23 1.46 -2.93
C LEU A 49 -5.92 0.99 -4.23
N ASP A 50 -6.04 1.89 -5.20
CA ASP A 50 -6.65 1.57 -6.48
C ASP A 50 -5.88 0.49 -7.25
N LYS A 51 -4.56 0.53 -7.17
CA LYS A 51 -3.70 -0.46 -7.84
C LYS A 51 -3.52 -1.76 -7.06
N GLY A 52 -4.10 -1.87 -5.88
CA GLY A 52 -3.99 -3.07 -5.06
C GLY A 52 -2.64 -3.26 -4.39
N LEU A 53 -1.86 -2.18 -4.25
CA LEU A 53 -0.55 -2.22 -3.59
C LEU A 53 -0.64 -1.84 -2.11
N LEU A 54 -1.71 -1.17 -1.71
CA LEU A 54 -2.12 -0.96 -0.33
C LEU A 54 -3.51 -1.53 -0.16
N LEU A 55 -3.85 -1.90 1.07
CA LEU A 55 -5.21 -2.26 1.42
C LEU A 55 -5.59 -1.60 2.74
N ILE A 56 -6.90 -1.43 2.93
CA ILE A 56 -7.43 -0.98 4.21
C ILE A 56 -7.54 -2.21 5.10
N ASP A 57 -6.69 -2.25 6.14
CA ASP A 57 -6.64 -3.38 7.05
C ASP A 57 -7.83 -3.37 8.00
N LYS A 58 -8.11 -2.19 8.56
CA LYS A 58 -9.29 -2.00 9.41
C LYS A 58 -9.66 -0.53 9.48
N ILE A 59 -10.88 -0.27 9.93
CA ILE A 59 -11.37 1.09 10.19
C ILE A 59 -11.62 1.19 11.68
N GLU A 60 -11.05 2.19 12.33
CA GLU A 60 -11.27 2.46 13.74
C GLU A 60 -12.15 3.70 13.90
N ILE A 61 -12.93 3.69 14.98
CA ILE A 61 -13.84 4.79 15.31
C ILE A 61 -13.39 5.39 16.63
N THR A 62 -13.13 6.69 16.64
CA THR A 62 -12.73 7.40 17.85
C THR A 62 -13.94 7.57 18.79
N SER A 63 -13.66 7.96 20.05
CA SER A 63 -14.71 8.17 21.04
C SER A 63 -15.70 9.28 20.64
N ASP A 64 -15.27 10.24 19.80
CA ASP A 64 -16.13 11.30 19.29
C ASP A 64 -16.81 10.95 17.96
N GLY A 65 -16.74 9.69 17.54
CA GLY A 65 -17.45 9.19 16.37
C GLY A 65 -16.72 9.37 15.04
N LYS A 66 -15.50 9.87 15.05
CA LYS A 66 -14.73 10.02 13.82
C LYS A 66 -14.13 8.68 13.39
N LYS A 67 -14.18 8.43 12.10
CA LYS A 67 -13.62 7.20 11.50
C LYS A 67 -12.25 7.48 10.90
N TYR A 68 -11.34 6.56 11.06
CA TYR A 68 -10.06 6.62 10.37
C TYR A 68 -9.63 5.22 9.91
N SER A 69 -8.98 5.18 8.75
CA SER A 69 -8.54 3.93 8.13
C SER A 69 -7.10 3.62 8.50
N LEU A 70 -6.83 2.35 8.78
CA LEU A 70 -5.48 1.84 8.90
C LEU A 70 -5.17 1.06 7.63
N VAL A 71 -4.05 1.39 7.00
CA VAL A 71 -3.66 0.77 5.73
C VAL A 71 -2.39 -0.05 5.92
N ARG A 72 -2.24 -1.03 5.05
CA ARG A 72 -1.07 -1.90 5.07
C ARG A 72 -0.60 -2.20 3.65
N SER A 73 0.72 -2.24 3.46
CA SER A 73 1.31 -2.61 2.18
C SER A 73 1.01 -4.08 1.86
N VAL A 74 0.58 -4.32 0.64
CA VAL A 74 0.43 -5.68 0.12
C VAL A 74 1.79 -6.26 -0.24
N LEU A 75 2.73 -5.41 -0.64
CA LEU A 75 4.09 -5.83 -1.00
C LEU A 75 4.99 -5.90 0.22
N LYS A 76 5.80 -6.94 0.31
CA LYS A 76 6.84 -7.11 1.31
C LYS A 76 8.23 -6.95 0.71
N SER A 77 8.45 -7.49 -0.47
CA SER A 77 9.71 -7.32 -1.18
C SER A 77 9.48 -7.41 -2.68
N LEU A 78 10.44 -6.92 -3.43
CA LEU A 78 10.36 -6.91 -4.88
C LEU A 78 11.75 -7.10 -5.48
N HIS A 79 11.84 -7.98 -6.47
CA HIS A 79 13.04 -8.20 -7.25
C HIS A 79 12.76 -7.91 -8.71
N VAL A 80 13.52 -7.01 -9.30
CA VAL A 80 13.40 -6.66 -10.71
C VAL A 80 14.69 -7.06 -11.39
N ARG A 81 14.58 -7.88 -12.43
CA ARG A 81 15.74 -8.30 -13.21
C ARG A 81 15.54 -7.92 -14.67
N TYR A 82 16.48 -7.17 -15.19
CA TYR A 82 16.50 -6.78 -16.59
C TYR A 82 17.63 -7.51 -17.32
N GLU A 83 17.27 -8.20 -18.38
CA GLU A 83 18.23 -8.85 -19.28
C GLU A 83 17.80 -8.55 -20.70
N TYR A 84 18.63 -8.88 -21.66
CA TYR A 84 18.29 -8.67 -23.07
C TYR A 84 16.92 -9.27 -23.40
N ASN A 85 16.03 -8.43 -23.91
CA ASN A 85 14.64 -8.80 -24.25
C ASN A 85 13.83 -9.43 -23.11
N SER A 86 14.24 -9.20 -21.86
CA SER A 86 13.55 -9.79 -20.72
C SER A 86 13.49 -8.84 -19.55
N LEU A 87 12.31 -8.70 -18.98
CA LEU A 87 12.08 -7.97 -17.75
C LEU A 87 11.29 -8.86 -16.82
N ILE A 88 11.92 -9.28 -15.73
CA ILE A 88 11.29 -10.16 -14.75
C ILE A 88 11.04 -9.38 -13.48
N VAL A 89 9.79 -9.41 -13.01
CA VAL A 89 9.39 -8.78 -11.76
C VAL A 89 8.85 -9.87 -10.86
N GLU A 90 9.53 -10.10 -9.73
CA GLU A 90 9.11 -11.07 -8.74
C GLU A 90 8.75 -10.34 -7.46
N ALA A 91 7.54 -10.57 -6.97
CA ALA A 91 7.04 -9.90 -5.79
C ALA A 91 6.79 -10.91 -4.67
N GLU A 92 7.20 -10.53 -3.45
CA GLU A 92 6.81 -11.24 -2.24
C GLU A 92 5.74 -10.41 -1.56
N TYR A 93 4.62 -11.03 -1.23
CA TYR A 93 3.49 -10.34 -0.63
C TYR A 93 3.45 -10.54 0.87
N ASN A 94 2.90 -9.56 1.58
CA ASN A 94 2.53 -9.75 2.97
C ASN A 94 1.38 -10.75 3.02
N LEU A 95 1.60 -11.91 3.62
CA LEU A 95 0.59 -12.97 3.65
C LEU A 95 -0.72 -12.53 4.29
N ASP A 96 -0.62 -11.84 5.43
CA ASP A 96 -1.82 -11.35 6.13
C ASP A 96 -2.62 -10.38 5.26
N ALA A 97 -1.91 -9.47 4.58
CA ALA A 97 -2.54 -8.50 3.71
C ALA A 97 -3.14 -9.19 2.48
N ALA A 98 -2.42 -10.15 1.90
CA ALA A 98 -2.91 -10.90 0.75
C ALA A 98 -4.14 -11.72 1.11
N GLU A 99 -4.17 -12.34 2.29
CA GLU A 99 -5.33 -13.09 2.77
C GLU A 99 -6.55 -12.18 2.90
N LYS A 100 -6.40 -11.01 3.50
CA LYS A 100 -7.48 -10.05 3.65
C LYS A 100 -8.02 -9.59 2.29
N LEU A 101 -7.15 -9.36 1.35
CA LEU A 101 -7.56 -8.99 -0.01
C LEU A 101 -8.36 -10.12 -0.65
N THR A 102 -7.92 -11.37 -0.49
CA THR A 102 -8.62 -12.54 -1.00
C THR A 102 -9.99 -12.68 -0.35
N GLU A 103 -10.08 -12.52 0.97
CA GLU A 103 -11.34 -12.57 1.70
C GLU A 103 -12.34 -11.55 1.17
N ARG A 104 -11.89 -10.35 0.87
CA ARG A 104 -12.74 -9.31 0.30
C ARG A 104 -13.29 -9.71 -1.06
N PHE A 105 -12.46 -10.28 -1.92
CA PHE A 105 -12.93 -10.75 -3.21
C PHE A 105 -13.96 -11.86 -3.06
N LEU A 106 -13.74 -12.78 -2.13
CA LEU A 106 -14.69 -13.85 -1.86
C LEU A 106 -16.01 -13.34 -1.29
N SER A 107 -15.95 -12.32 -0.44
CA SER A 107 -17.14 -11.76 0.19
C SER A 107 -18.01 -10.95 -0.77
N LEU A 108 -17.47 -10.54 -1.91
CA LEU A 108 -18.21 -9.82 -2.94
C LEU A 108 -19.04 -10.73 -3.82
N LYS A 109 -18.88 -12.02 -3.65
CA LYS A 109 -19.68 -13.00 -4.37
C LYS A 109 -20.98 -13.26 -3.63
#